data_c3695c4b438e3b1abb98c81c9b75e8a1
#
_entry.id   c3695c4b438e3b1abb98c81c9b75e8a1
#
_cell.length_a   1.000
_cell.length_b   1.000
_cell.length_c   1.000
_cell.angle_alpha   90.00
_cell.angle_beta   90.00
_cell.angle_gamma   90.00
#
_symmetry.space_group_name_H-M   'P 1'
#
loop_
_entity.id
_entity.type
_entity.pdbx_description
1 polymer ?
#
loop_
_entity_poly.entity_id
_entity_poly.type
_entity_poly.pdbx_seq_one_letter_code
_entity_poly.pdbx_strand_id
1 'polypeptide(L)'
;IYPMDEWEAFEEKLRALPLTNKDARAFSRFFVAGATTCELDKQGRILVPQTLREFAGLEKDVILAGNLSRVEVWSKEKWSENCNYDDMDSIAADMENMGIVI
;
A
#
# COMPACT_ATOMS: atom_id res chain seq x y z
N ILE A 1 4.64 -1.10 2.50
CA ILE A 1 5.45 -1.18 3.71
C ILE A 1 5.06 -0.04 4.64
N TYR A 2 4.78 -0.39 5.89
CA TYR A 2 4.38 0.57 6.91
C TYR A 2 5.38 0.55 8.06
N PRO A 3 5.79 1.71 8.60
CA PRO A 3 6.40 1.75 9.92
C PRO A 3 5.44 1.17 10.96
N MET A 4 5.96 0.59 12.04
CA MET A 4 5.12 -0.09 13.04
C MET A 4 4.07 0.83 13.66
N ASP A 5 4.40 2.06 13.97
CA ASP A 5 3.47 3.04 14.51
C ASP A 5 2.32 3.37 13.54
N GLU A 6 2.62 3.50 12.26
CA GLU A 6 1.61 3.73 11.22
C GLU A 6 0.73 2.49 11.02
N TRP A 7 1.31 1.30 11.08
CA TRP A 7 0.56 0.06 11.01
C TRP A 7 -0.40 -0.08 12.19
N GLU A 8 0.05 0.22 13.39
CA GLU A 8 -0.79 0.17 14.60
C GLU A 8 -1.96 1.15 14.50
N ALA A 9 -1.73 2.35 13.99
CA ALA A 9 -2.81 3.32 13.75
C ALA A 9 -3.83 2.80 12.73
N PHE A 10 -3.37 2.12 11.69
CA PHE A 10 -4.24 1.49 10.70
C PHE A 10 -5.04 0.33 11.30
N GLU A 11 -4.41 -0.50 12.12
CA GLU A 11 -5.10 -1.59 12.83
C GLU A 11 -6.24 -1.06 13.71
N GLU A 12 -6.06 0.06 14.39
CA GLU A 12 -7.12 0.67 15.18
C GLU A 12 -8.31 1.08 14.33
N LYS A 13 -8.07 1.58 13.12
CA LYS A 13 -9.13 1.89 12.16
C LYS A 13 -9.87 0.62 11.73
N LEU A 14 -9.15 -0.48 11.51
CA LEU A 14 -9.76 -1.76 11.16
C LEU A 14 -10.62 -2.31 12.31
N ARG A 15 -10.19 -2.14 13.56
CA ARG A 15 -10.95 -2.56 14.75
C ARG A 15 -12.28 -1.83 14.87
N ALA A 16 -12.36 -0.60 14.39
CA ALA A 16 -13.57 0.20 14.43
C ALA A 16 -14.59 -0.18 13.36
N LEU A 17 -14.24 -1.04 12.41
CA LEU A 17 -15.14 -1.48 11.36
C LEU A 17 -16.26 -2.37 11.95
N PRO A 18 -17.51 -2.23 11.45
CA PRO A 18 -18.61 -3.04 11.94
C PRO A 18 -18.49 -4.51 11.53
N LEU A 19 -18.45 -5.42 12.51
CA LEU A 19 -18.31 -6.85 12.29
C LEU A 19 -19.51 -7.47 11.55
N THR A 20 -20.64 -6.77 11.53
CA THR A 20 -21.85 -7.22 10.83
C THR A 20 -21.80 -6.95 9.33
N ASN A 21 -20.88 -6.12 8.88
CA ASN A 21 -20.72 -5.78 7.47
C ASN A 21 -19.77 -6.78 6.79
N LYS A 22 -20.27 -7.45 5.76
CA LYS A 22 -19.50 -8.47 5.02
C LYS A 22 -18.25 -7.89 4.35
N ASP A 23 -18.37 -6.71 3.75
CA ASP A 23 -17.24 -6.07 3.07
C ASP A 23 -16.18 -5.61 4.07
N ALA A 24 -16.59 -5.10 5.22
CA ALA A 24 -15.68 -4.72 6.29
C ALA A 24 -14.89 -5.93 6.81
N ARG A 25 -15.55 -7.07 6.98
CA ARG A 25 -14.88 -8.31 7.39
C ARG A 25 -13.86 -8.78 6.34
N ALA A 26 -14.23 -8.75 5.08
CA ALA A 26 -13.34 -9.16 3.98
C ALA A 26 -12.14 -8.24 3.87
N PHE A 27 -12.35 -6.94 3.96
CA PHE A 27 -11.28 -5.94 3.92
C PHE A 27 -10.30 -6.12 5.07
N SER A 28 -10.82 -6.24 6.30
CA SER A 28 -10.00 -6.45 7.49
C SER A 28 -9.18 -7.74 7.40
N ARG A 29 -9.81 -8.82 6.96
CA ARG A 29 -9.14 -10.13 6.80
C ARG A 29 -8.01 -10.04 5.78
N PHE A 30 -8.24 -9.37 4.67
CA PHE A 30 -7.24 -9.20 3.62
C PHE A 30 -5.96 -8.54 4.18
N PHE A 31 -6.12 -7.44 4.89
CA PHE A 31 -4.97 -6.72 5.43
C PHE A 31 -4.30 -7.44 6.60
N VAL A 32 -5.07 -7.92 7.56
CA VAL A 32 -4.51 -8.52 8.78
C VAL A 32 -3.87 -9.87 8.47
N ALA A 33 -4.55 -10.73 7.72
CA ALA A 33 -4.01 -12.05 7.39
C ALA A 33 -2.87 -12.00 6.39
N GLY A 34 -2.85 -10.99 5.53
CA GLY A 34 -1.79 -10.82 4.52
C GLY A 34 -0.54 -10.10 5.02
N ALA A 35 -0.61 -9.46 6.18
CA ALA A 35 0.52 -8.69 6.70
C ALA A 35 1.59 -9.59 7.31
N THR A 36 2.83 -9.18 7.17
CA THR A 36 4.00 -9.84 7.75
C THR A 36 4.94 -8.78 8.33
N THR A 37 5.47 -9.05 9.51
CA THR A 37 6.51 -8.20 10.09
C THR A 37 7.85 -8.56 9.45
N CYS A 38 8.57 -7.54 8.97
CA CYS A 38 9.90 -7.68 8.41
C CYS A 38 10.90 -6.86 9.21
N GLU A 39 12.10 -7.38 9.37
CA GLU A 39 13.20 -6.65 9.97
C GLU A 39 14.27 -6.36 8.92
N LEU A 40 14.86 -5.18 8.98
CA LEU A 40 15.99 -4.83 8.14
C LEU A 40 17.22 -5.59 8.59
N ASP A 41 17.94 -6.20 7.66
CA ASP A 41 19.23 -6.79 7.96
C ASP A 41 20.32 -5.70 8.10
N LYS A 42 21.56 -6.11 8.35
CA LYS A 42 22.67 -5.16 8.54
C LYS A 42 22.98 -4.31 7.30
N GLN A 43 22.51 -4.73 6.15
CA GLN A 43 22.72 -4.03 4.86
C GLN A 43 21.47 -3.26 4.43
N GLY A 44 20.46 -3.16 5.30
CA GLY A 44 19.21 -2.44 5.00
C GLY A 44 18.26 -3.19 4.09
N ARG A 45 18.35 -4.52 4.03
CA ARG A 45 17.49 -5.35 3.17
C ARG A 45 16.38 -6.00 3.99
N ILE A 46 15.25 -6.23 3.34
CA ILE A 46 14.15 -7.03 3.89
C ILE A 46 13.87 -8.21 2.95
N LEU A 47 13.32 -9.28 3.52
CA LEU A 47 12.80 -10.38 2.74
C LEU A 47 11.29 -10.19 2.56
N VAL A 48 10.86 -9.99 1.31
CA VAL A 48 9.44 -9.95 0.99
C VAL A 48 8.94 -11.38 0.83
N PRO A 49 7.91 -11.80 1.60
CA PRO A 49 7.38 -13.16 1.50
C PRO A 49 6.88 -13.49 0.09
N GLN A 50 6.97 -14.75 -0.28
CA GLN A 50 6.58 -15.22 -1.61
C GLN A 50 5.13 -14.85 -1.95
N THR A 51 4.21 -14.98 -1.00
CA THR A 51 2.79 -14.64 -1.21
C THR A 51 2.61 -13.18 -1.60
N LEU A 52 3.35 -12.28 -0.98
CA LEU A 52 3.30 -10.85 -1.29
C LEU A 52 4.01 -10.53 -2.60
N ARG A 53 5.11 -11.23 -2.91
CA ARG A 53 5.77 -11.08 -4.21
C ARG A 53 4.83 -11.48 -5.35
N GLU A 54 4.13 -12.60 -5.19
CA GLU A 54 3.16 -13.08 -6.17
C GLU A 54 1.98 -12.12 -6.31
N PHE A 55 1.44 -11.67 -5.19
CA PHE A 55 0.34 -10.69 -5.17
C PHE A 55 0.69 -9.42 -5.95
N ALA A 56 1.86 -8.86 -5.71
CA ALA A 56 2.31 -7.63 -6.35
C ALA A 56 2.95 -7.86 -7.72
N GLY A 57 3.15 -9.11 -8.13
CA GLY A 57 3.81 -9.44 -9.39
C GLY A 57 5.28 -9.02 -9.41
N LEU A 58 5.94 -9.05 -8.25
CA LEU A 58 7.33 -8.63 -8.15
C LEU A 58 8.27 -9.65 -8.77
N GLU A 59 9.16 -9.18 -9.62
CA GLU A 59 10.24 -9.95 -10.19
C GLU A 59 11.57 -9.37 -9.70
N LYS A 60 12.53 -9.21 -10.60
CA LYS A 60 13.85 -8.72 -10.24
C LYS A 60 13.86 -7.21 -9.95
N ASP A 61 13.27 -6.43 -10.83
CA ASP A 61 13.28 -4.98 -10.74
C ASP A 61 11.97 -4.47 -10.15
N VAL A 62 12.07 -3.64 -9.12
CA VAL A 62 10.93 -3.06 -8.43
C VAL A 62 11.08 -1.54 -8.32
N ILE A 63 9.96 -0.88 -8.13
CA ILE A 63 9.90 0.55 -7.84
C ILE A 63 9.46 0.72 -6.39
N LEU A 64 10.21 1.49 -5.63
CA LEU A 64 9.84 1.89 -4.28
C LEU A 64 9.31 3.32 -4.34
N ALA A 65 8.05 3.50 -3.98
CA ALA A 65 7.41 4.81 -4.01
C ALA A 65 7.00 5.22 -2.60
N GLY A 66 7.67 6.22 -2.04
CA GLY A 66 7.31 6.80 -0.76
C GLY A 66 6.00 7.58 -0.88
N ASN A 67 5.07 7.33 0.03
CA ASN A 67 3.77 7.99 0.05
C ASN A 67 3.41 8.39 1.48
N LEU A 68 3.99 9.49 1.95
CA LEU A 68 3.80 10.07 3.29
C LEU A 68 4.09 9.06 4.41
N SER A 69 3.09 8.29 4.81
CA SER A 69 3.15 7.37 5.95
C SER A 69 3.56 5.95 5.58
N ARG A 70 3.78 5.66 4.31
CA ARG A 70 4.09 4.31 3.85
C ARG A 70 4.97 4.32 2.61
N VAL A 71 5.56 3.17 2.30
CA VAL A 71 6.30 2.95 1.05
C VAL A 71 5.56 1.88 0.26
N GLU A 72 5.24 2.17 -0.98
CA GLU A 72 4.67 1.20 -1.91
C GLU A 72 5.77 0.50 -2.67
N VAL A 73 5.61 -0.80 -2.85
CA VAL A 73 6.53 -1.62 -3.66
C VAL A 73 5.77 -2.09 -4.89
N TRP A 74 6.21 -1.63 -6.04
CA TRP A 74 5.59 -1.93 -7.32
C TRP A 74 6.51 -2.78 -8.19
N SER A 75 5.94 -3.68 -8.99
CA SER A 75 6.68 -4.21 -10.12
C SER A 75 6.93 -3.07 -11.10
N LYS A 76 8.08 -3.11 -11.77
CA LYS A 76 8.43 -2.07 -12.75
C LYS A 76 7.38 -1.97 -13.86
N GLU A 77 6.86 -3.11 -14.29
CA GLU A 77 5.84 -3.17 -15.34
C GLU A 77 4.52 -2.55 -14.92
N LYS A 78 4.00 -2.92 -13.74
CA LYS A 78 2.75 -2.35 -13.21
C LYS A 78 2.89 -0.88 -12.90
N TRP A 79 4.04 -0.44 -12.46
CA TRP A 79 4.31 0.99 -12.25
C TRP A 79 4.14 1.76 -13.56
N SER A 80 4.74 1.27 -14.65
CA SER A 80 4.65 1.92 -15.96
C SER A 80 3.23 1.96 -16.51
N GLU A 81 2.42 0.92 -16.22
CA GLU A 81 1.02 0.84 -16.67
C GLU A 81 0.08 1.74 -15.85
N ASN A 82 0.30 1.84 -14.54
CA ASN A 82 -0.65 2.46 -13.62
C ASN A 82 -0.24 3.86 -13.16
N CYS A 83 1.03 4.22 -13.28
CA CYS A 83 1.56 5.50 -12.80
C CYS A 83 1.93 6.39 -13.97
N ASN A 84 0.96 6.66 -14.82
CA ASN A 84 1.06 7.55 -15.95
C ASN A 84 0.63 8.95 -15.52
N TYR A 85 1.44 9.95 -15.82
CA TYR A 85 1.18 11.34 -15.45
C TYR A 85 0.48 12.17 -16.54
N ASP A 86 0.14 11.57 -17.67
CA ASP A 86 -0.47 12.28 -18.80
C ASP A 86 -1.83 12.88 -18.43
N ASP A 87 -2.59 12.22 -17.56
CA ASP A 87 -3.91 12.66 -17.11
C ASP A 87 -3.87 13.41 -15.76
N MET A 88 -2.70 13.85 -15.33
CA MET A 88 -2.55 14.43 -13.97
C MET A 88 -3.36 15.71 -13.81
N ASP A 89 -3.51 16.52 -14.85
CA ASP A 89 -4.33 17.73 -14.79
C ASP A 89 -5.80 17.41 -14.49
N SER A 90 -6.33 16.37 -15.10
CA SER A 90 -7.69 15.89 -14.86
C SER A 90 -7.84 15.34 -13.43
N ILE A 91 -6.85 14.58 -12.98
CA ILE A 91 -6.83 14.04 -11.61
C ILE A 91 -6.76 15.18 -10.58
N ALA A 92 -5.92 16.18 -10.84
CA ALA A 92 -5.82 17.35 -9.96
C ALA A 92 -7.15 18.11 -9.85
N ALA A 93 -7.88 18.23 -10.95
CA ALA A 93 -9.20 18.84 -10.96
C ALA A 93 -10.19 18.06 -10.08
N ASP A 94 -10.14 16.72 -10.15
CA ASP A 94 -10.95 15.86 -9.29
C ASP A 94 -10.58 16.02 -7.81
N MET A 95 -9.31 16.21 -7.51
CA MET A 95 -8.85 16.44 -6.14
C MET A 95 -9.32 17.78 -5.58
N GLU A 96 -9.44 18.80 -6.43
CA GLU A 96 -10.04 20.09 -6.01
C GLU A 96 -11.47 19.91 -5.52
N ASN A 97 -12.24 19.04 -6.18
CA ASN A 97 -13.60 18.70 -5.76
C ASN A 97 -13.63 17.99 -4.41
N MET A 98 -12.51 17.36 -4.00
CA MET A 98 -12.35 16.70 -2.72
C MET A 98 -11.72 17.63 -1.66
N GLY A 99 -11.50 18.89 -1.98
CA GLY A 99 -10.96 19.88 -1.05
C GLY A 99 -9.45 20.04 -1.07
N ILE A 100 -8.75 19.43 -2.02
CA ILE A 100 -7.29 19.57 -2.17
C ILE A 100 -7.00 20.56 -3.28
N VAL A 101 -6.43 21.71 -2.92
CA VAL A 101 -6.05 22.77 -3.85
C VAL A 101 -4.52 22.85 -3.88
N ILE A 102 -3.99 22.81 -5.07
CA ILE A 102 -2.55 22.94 -5.30
C ILE A 102 -2.22 24.36 -5.71
#